data_f6fb699dc47f177e1a7d96a5ef35e790
#
_entry.id   f6fb699dc47f177e1a7d96a5ef35e790
#
_cell.length_a   1.000
_cell.length_b   1.000
_cell.length_c   1.000
_cell.angle_alpha   90.00
_cell.angle_beta   90.00
_cell.angle_gamma   90.00
#
_symmetry.space_group_name_H-M   'P 1'
#
loop_
_entity.id
_entity.type
_entity.pdbx_description
1 polymer ?
#
loop_
_entity_poly.entity_id
_entity_poly.type
_entity_poly.pdbx_seq_one_letter_code
_entity_poly.pdbx_strand_id
1 'polypeptide(L)'
;MAQNQLKELPSVSEVLLECKSTKSLHSKYMAYIIKSNLESYRRAAKKGSLKPKRAQIIQNILSEVERLTAPSMQSVINGTGIVLHTGLGRAPMKESTAKNAAKRVAGYTNLEFDLPTGTRGQRQDHVNGLLSALTGAQSSMAVNNNAAAVLLALNELGEGKEVIVSRGQQVEIGGSFRIPDVIKKSGCI
;
A
#
# COMPACT_ATOMS: atom_id res chain seq x y z
N MET A 1 35.55 -31.01 3.31
CA MET A 1 34.26 -30.97 2.55
C MET A 1 33.55 -29.61 2.65
N ALA A 2 33.32 -29.02 3.81
CA ALA A 2 32.60 -27.73 3.95
C ALA A 2 33.28 -26.54 3.24
N GLN A 3 34.63 -26.43 3.27
CA GLN A 3 35.34 -25.36 2.57
C GLN A 3 35.20 -25.42 1.04
N ASN A 4 35.04 -26.60 0.46
CA ASN A 4 34.82 -26.76 -0.98
C ASN A 4 33.38 -26.33 -1.36
N GLN A 5 32.38 -26.58 -0.50
CA GLN A 5 31.01 -26.18 -0.75
C GLN A 5 30.79 -24.65 -0.67
N LEU A 6 31.59 -23.94 0.13
CA LEU A 6 31.54 -22.48 0.19
C LEU A 6 32.03 -21.80 -1.11
N LYS A 7 32.95 -22.46 -1.84
CA LYS A 7 33.44 -21.97 -3.14
C LYS A 7 32.41 -22.08 -4.26
N GLU A 8 31.41 -22.95 -4.10
CA GLU A 8 30.28 -23.10 -5.04
C GLU A 8 29.27 -21.97 -4.94
N LEU A 9 29.35 -21.11 -3.91
CA LEU A 9 28.38 -20.03 -3.74
C LEU A 9 28.75 -18.86 -4.65
N PRO A 10 27.74 -18.29 -5.39
CA PRO A 10 27.95 -17.08 -6.16
C PRO A 10 28.11 -15.87 -5.24
N SER A 11 28.77 -14.83 -5.75
CA SER A 11 28.80 -13.53 -5.10
C SER A 11 27.49 -12.76 -5.33
N VAL A 12 27.19 -11.79 -4.44
CA VAL A 12 26.04 -10.91 -4.63
C VAL A 12 26.14 -10.14 -5.95
N SER A 13 27.32 -9.65 -6.28
CA SER A 13 27.57 -8.91 -7.52
C SER A 13 27.33 -9.74 -8.77
N GLU A 14 27.72 -11.01 -8.75
CA GLU A 14 27.49 -11.95 -9.85
C GLU A 14 26.00 -12.18 -10.08
N VAL A 15 25.23 -12.44 -9.03
CA VAL A 15 23.77 -12.61 -9.15
C VAL A 15 23.09 -11.30 -9.61
N LEU A 16 23.57 -10.14 -9.13
CA LEU A 16 23.05 -8.83 -9.59
C LEU A 16 23.29 -8.60 -11.08
N LEU A 17 24.42 -9.02 -11.62
CA LEU A 17 24.72 -8.91 -13.07
C LEU A 17 23.76 -9.75 -13.92
N GLU A 18 23.30 -10.88 -13.39
CA GLU A 18 22.36 -11.76 -14.09
C GLU A 18 20.89 -11.32 -13.95
N CYS A 19 20.57 -10.41 -13.02
CA CYS A 19 19.24 -9.84 -12.84
C CYS A 19 18.89 -8.86 -13.97
N LYS A 20 18.61 -9.37 -15.19
CA LYS A 20 18.32 -8.54 -16.37
C LYS A 20 16.94 -7.86 -16.35
N SER A 21 15.97 -8.44 -15.65
CA SER A 21 14.55 -8.04 -15.71
C SER A 21 14.13 -6.93 -14.75
N THR A 22 14.98 -6.53 -13.82
CA THR A 22 14.59 -5.70 -12.66
C THR A 22 15.17 -4.28 -12.67
N LYS A 23 15.35 -3.69 -13.84
CA LYS A 23 15.90 -2.32 -14.00
C LYS A 23 15.11 -1.23 -13.24
N SER A 24 13.89 -1.52 -12.81
CA SER A 24 13.01 -0.59 -12.09
C SER A 24 13.15 -0.63 -10.56
N LEU A 25 13.88 -1.63 -10.02
CA LEU A 25 13.99 -1.81 -8.58
C LEU A 25 15.25 -1.15 -8.00
N HIS A 26 15.10 -0.63 -6.80
CA HIS A 26 16.23 -0.05 -6.09
C HIS A 26 17.31 -1.10 -5.81
N SER A 27 18.56 -0.83 -6.20
CA SER A 27 19.69 -1.77 -6.11
C SER A 27 19.93 -2.32 -4.69
N LYS A 28 19.68 -1.51 -3.65
CA LYS A 28 19.79 -1.96 -2.24
C LYS A 28 18.76 -3.03 -1.88
N TYR A 29 17.53 -2.94 -2.40
CA TYR A 29 16.50 -3.94 -2.15
C TYR A 29 16.84 -5.27 -2.83
N MET A 30 17.31 -5.22 -4.08
CA MET A 30 17.81 -6.39 -4.80
C MET A 30 18.95 -7.07 -4.05
N ALA A 31 19.95 -6.29 -3.63
CA ALA A 31 21.08 -6.82 -2.86
C ALA A 31 20.64 -7.44 -1.52
N TYR A 32 19.61 -6.88 -0.87
CA TYR A 32 19.03 -7.44 0.36
C TYR A 32 18.42 -8.82 0.10
N ILE A 33 17.56 -8.96 -0.93
CA ILE A 33 16.93 -10.24 -1.29
C ILE A 33 18.02 -11.29 -1.59
N ILE A 34 19.01 -10.94 -2.43
CA ILE A 34 20.08 -11.84 -2.82
C ILE A 34 20.91 -12.27 -1.59
N LYS A 35 21.29 -11.33 -0.72
CA LYS A 35 22.03 -11.62 0.51
C LYS A 35 21.26 -12.55 1.44
N SER A 36 19.99 -12.29 1.65
CA SER A 36 19.12 -13.11 2.50
C SER A 36 19.03 -14.55 2.00
N ASN A 37 18.87 -14.74 0.70
CA ASN A 37 18.86 -16.06 0.08
C ASN A 37 20.23 -16.76 0.18
N LEU A 38 21.32 -16.06 -0.11
CA LEU A 38 22.67 -16.61 -0.01
C LEU A 38 23.02 -17.04 1.42
N GLU A 39 22.50 -16.38 2.46
CA GLU A 39 22.71 -16.77 3.85
C GLU A 39 22.18 -18.18 4.15
N SER A 40 21.05 -18.57 3.56
CA SER A 40 20.51 -19.93 3.69
C SER A 40 21.45 -20.98 3.08
N TYR A 41 21.96 -20.71 1.88
CA TYR A 41 22.93 -21.57 1.21
C TYR A 41 24.28 -21.61 1.94
N ARG A 42 24.75 -20.51 2.50
CA ARG A 42 25.95 -20.45 3.34
C ARG A 42 25.82 -21.34 4.58
N ARG A 43 24.65 -21.28 5.23
CA ARG A 43 24.38 -22.15 6.39
C ARG A 43 24.39 -23.63 5.99
N ALA A 44 23.81 -23.99 4.87
CA ALA A 44 23.84 -25.34 4.35
C ALA A 44 25.24 -25.80 3.97
N ALA A 45 26.05 -24.95 3.32
CA ALA A 45 27.43 -25.24 2.96
C ALA A 45 28.34 -25.45 4.20
N LYS A 46 28.18 -24.62 5.24
CA LYS A 46 28.91 -24.78 6.51
C LYS A 46 28.58 -26.11 7.19
N LYS A 47 27.37 -26.62 7.07
CA LYS A 47 26.94 -27.92 7.58
C LYS A 47 27.30 -29.08 6.67
N GLY A 48 27.93 -28.82 5.51
CA GLY A 48 28.29 -29.88 4.53
C GLY A 48 27.07 -30.45 3.79
N SER A 49 25.90 -29.80 3.88
CA SER A 49 24.60 -30.26 3.34
C SER A 49 24.16 -29.52 2.08
N LEU A 50 25.02 -28.72 1.46
CA LEU A 50 24.69 -28.00 0.22
C LEU A 50 24.55 -29.01 -0.94
N LYS A 51 23.36 -29.10 -1.51
CA LYS A 51 23.03 -30.00 -2.63
C LYS A 51 23.12 -29.34 -4.00
N PRO A 52 22.57 -28.11 -4.19
CA PRO A 52 22.52 -27.50 -5.52
C PRO A 52 23.88 -26.99 -5.95
N LYS A 53 24.18 -27.11 -7.26
CA LYS A 53 25.37 -26.53 -7.91
C LYS A 53 25.17 -25.00 -8.06
N ARG A 54 26.29 -24.28 -8.29
CA ARG A 54 26.34 -22.82 -8.43
C ARG A 54 25.29 -22.27 -9.39
N ALA A 55 25.17 -22.82 -10.59
CA ALA A 55 24.17 -22.39 -11.57
C ALA A 55 22.72 -22.53 -11.05
N GLN A 56 22.43 -23.63 -10.37
CA GLN A 56 21.11 -23.86 -9.78
C GLN A 56 20.83 -22.89 -8.63
N ILE A 57 21.83 -22.52 -7.83
CA ILE A 57 21.71 -21.52 -6.77
C ILE A 57 21.35 -20.16 -7.38
N ILE A 58 22.06 -19.77 -8.46
CA ILE A 58 21.77 -18.51 -9.19
C ILE A 58 20.33 -18.52 -9.70
N GLN A 59 19.90 -19.57 -10.40
CA GLN A 59 18.55 -19.68 -10.93
C GLN A 59 17.48 -19.61 -9.83
N ASN A 60 17.68 -20.31 -8.72
CA ASN A 60 16.75 -20.27 -7.59
C ASN A 60 16.65 -18.86 -6.99
N ILE A 61 17.76 -18.14 -6.87
CA ILE A 61 17.76 -16.76 -6.37
C ILE A 61 17.08 -15.82 -7.36
N LEU A 62 17.33 -15.97 -8.67
CA LEU A 62 16.66 -15.17 -9.70
C LEU A 62 15.14 -15.37 -9.68
N SER A 63 14.69 -16.62 -9.61
CA SER A 63 13.25 -16.94 -9.48
C SER A 63 12.62 -16.33 -8.22
N GLU A 64 13.33 -16.35 -7.10
CA GLU A 64 12.87 -15.74 -5.86
C GLU A 64 12.83 -14.21 -5.95
N VAL A 65 13.82 -13.60 -6.61
CA VAL A 65 13.82 -12.17 -6.91
C VAL A 65 12.59 -11.83 -7.77
N GLU A 66 12.34 -12.55 -8.84
CA GLU A 66 11.17 -12.34 -9.70
C GLU A 66 9.86 -12.48 -8.92
N ARG A 67 9.72 -13.53 -8.10
CA ARG A 67 8.57 -13.76 -7.24
C ARG A 67 8.31 -12.62 -6.25
N LEU A 68 9.36 -12.14 -5.57
CA LEU A 68 9.26 -11.07 -4.57
C LEU A 68 9.08 -9.67 -5.18
N THR A 69 9.42 -9.50 -6.44
CA THR A 69 9.33 -8.24 -7.16
C THR A 69 8.13 -8.15 -8.09
N ALA A 70 7.45 -9.27 -8.33
CA ALA A 70 6.19 -9.28 -9.05
C ALA A 70 5.12 -8.48 -8.30
N PRO A 71 4.26 -7.74 -9.01
CA PRO A 71 3.13 -7.06 -8.39
C PRO A 71 2.26 -8.04 -7.62
N SER A 72 2.05 -7.80 -6.33
CA SER A 72 1.20 -8.64 -5.48
C SER A 72 -0.29 -8.49 -5.80
N MET A 73 -0.70 -7.30 -6.26
CA MET A 73 -2.06 -7.06 -6.71
C MET A 73 -2.24 -7.49 -8.16
N GLN A 74 -3.25 -8.32 -8.40
CA GLN A 74 -3.59 -8.81 -9.72
C GLN A 74 -5.01 -8.45 -10.08
N SER A 75 -5.27 -8.29 -11.36
CA SER A 75 -6.63 -8.11 -11.87
C SER A 75 -7.46 -9.39 -11.66
N VAL A 76 -8.66 -9.24 -11.12
CA VAL A 76 -9.57 -10.36 -10.89
C VAL A 76 -10.95 -10.03 -11.46
N ILE A 77 -11.71 -11.08 -11.79
CA ILE A 77 -13.11 -10.95 -12.20
C ILE A 77 -13.98 -11.04 -10.95
N ASN A 78 -14.78 -10.01 -10.69
CA ASN A 78 -15.72 -10.02 -9.59
C ASN A 78 -17.03 -10.75 -10.01
N GLY A 79 -17.13 -12.03 -9.66
CA GLY A 79 -18.34 -12.84 -9.86
C GLY A 79 -19.25 -12.95 -8.64
N THR A 80 -19.04 -12.12 -7.60
CA THR A 80 -19.79 -12.24 -6.32
C THR A 80 -21.18 -11.59 -6.34
N GLY A 81 -21.50 -10.77 -7.35
CA GLY A 81 -22.70 -9.95 -7.37
C GLY A 81 -22.66 -8.72 -6.45
N ILE A 82 -21.57 -8.50 -5.71
CA ILE A 82 -21.39 -7.37 -4.80
C ILE A 82 -20.44 -6.35 -5.45
N VAL A 83 -20.99 -5.25 -5.98
CA VAL A 83 -20.19 -4.23 -6.69
C VAL A 83 -19.12 -3.61 -5.81
N LEU A 84 -19.45 -3.28 -4.56
CA LEU A 84 -18.53 -2.66 -3.59
C LEU A 84 -17.85 -3.70 -2.68
N HIS A 85 -17.44 -4.83 -3.25
CA HIS A 85 -16.85 -5.91 -2.48
C HIS A 85 -15.55 -5.48 -1.79
N THR A 86 -15.52 -5.54 -0.46
CA THR A 86 -14.41 -5.02 0.36
C THR A 86 -13.08 -5.72 0.11
N GLY A 87 -13.09 -7.04 -0.13
CA GLY A 87 -11.90 -7.83 -0.44
C GLY A 87 -11.39 -7.68 -1.87
N LEU A 88 -12.18 -7.06 -2.77
CA LEU A 88 -11.83 -6.88 -4.19
C LEU A 88 -11.58 -5.42 -4.58
N GLY A 89 -11.26 -4.57 -3.61
CA GLY A 89 -10.87 -3.17 -3.84
C GLY A 89 -12.03 -2.18 -3.85
N ARG A 90 -13.26 -2.61 -3.57
CA ARG A 90 -14.48 -1.79 -3.59
C ARG A 90 -14.80 -1.24 -4.99
N ALA A 91 -15.22 0.03 -5.10
CA ALA A 91 -15.60 0.62 -6.39
C ALA A 91 -14.42 0.69 -7.37
N PRO A 92 -14.55 0.09 -8.56
CA PRO A 92 -13.52 0.25 -9.59
C PRO A 92 -13.51 1.69 -10.11
N MET A 93 -12.33 2.17 -10.45
CA MET A 93 -12.13 3.47 -11.07
C MET A 93 -12.10 3.32 -12.59
N LYS A 94 -12.69 4.27 -13.33
CA LYS A 94 -12.58 4.30 -14.78
C LYS A 94 -11.11 4.44 -15.19
N GLU A 95 -10.66 3.64 -16.16
CA GLU A 95 -9.26 3.60 -16.57
C GLU A 95 -8.70 4.98 -16.95
N SER A 96 -9.47 5.79 -17.68
CA SER A 96 -9.08 7.16 -18.04
C SER A 96 -8.86 8.04 -16.80
N THR A 97 -9.68 7.89 -15.77
CA THR A 97 -9.52 8.63 -14.50
C THR A 97 -8.28 8.20 -13.76
N ALA A 98 -8.02 6.88 -13.68
CA ALA A 98 -6.81 6.34 -13.05
C ALA A 98 -5.53 6.81 -13.76
N LYS A 99 -5.51 6.77 -15.10
CA LYS A 99 -4.38 7.27 -15.91
C LYS A 99 -4.16 8.78 -15.71
N ASN A 100 -5.22 9.58 -15.69
CA ASN A 100 -5.13 11.02 -15.45
C ASN A 100 -4.63 11.34 -14.05
N ALA A 101 -5.10 10.63 -13.03
CA ALA A 101 -4.60 10.78 -11.66
C ALA A 101 -3.10 10.43 -11.57
N ALA A 102 -2.69 9.29 -12.12
CA ALA A 102 -1.29 8.87 -12.15
C ALA A 102 -0.40 9.92 -12.84
N LYS A 103 -0.84 10.47 -13.99
CA LYS A 103 -0.12 11.51 -14.71
C LYS A 103 0.07 12.78 -13.88
N ARG A 104 -0.96 13.18 -13.09
CA ARG A 104 -0.90 14.39 -12.27
C ARG A 104 0.03 14.24 -11.07
N VAL A 105 0.09 13.05 -10.45
CA VAL A 105 0.94 12.81 -9.27
C VAL A 105 2.36 12.36 -9.62
N ALA A 106 2.68 12.17 -10.91
CA ALA A 106 4.00 11.75 -11.37
C ALA A 106 5.07 12.86 -11.23
N GLY A 107 4.68 14.11 -11.01
CA GLY A 107 5.56 15.26 -10.84
C GLY A 107 5.13 16.17 -9.69
N TYR A 108 5.76 17.32 -9.60
CA TYR A 108 5.35 18.34 -8.63
C TYR A 108 3.97 18.90 -9.00
N THR A 109 3.15 19.16 -8.00
CA THR A 109 1.80 19.73 -8.13
C THR A 109 1.61 20.87 -7.15
N ASN A 110 0.65 21.73 -7.43
CA ASN A 110 0.25 22.83 -6.57
C ASN A 110 -0.70 22.41 -5.44
N LEU A 111 -0.49 21.22 -4.85
CA LEU A 111 -1.40 20.64 -3.85
C LEU A 111 -1.71 21.57 -2.66
N GLU A 112 -0.70 22.35 -2.22
CA GLU A 112 -0.82 23.35 -1.15
C GLU A 112 -0.27 24.71 -1.60
N PHE A 113 -0.42 25.04 -2.87
CA PHE A 113 0.10 26.27 -3.42
C PHE A 113 -0.94 26.94 -4.34
N ASP A 114 -1.29 28.19 -4.05
CA ASP A 114 -2.13 29.01 -4.90
C ASP A 114 -1.30 29.69 -5.96
N LEU A 115 -1.41 29.24 -7.20
CA LEU A 115 -0.63 29.75 -8.33
C LEU A 115 -0.89 31.23 -8.65
N PRO A 116 -2.15 31.73 -8.62
CA PRO A 116 -2.45 33.13 -8.88
C PRO A 116 -1.81 34.10 -7.90
N THR A 117 -1.80 33.79 -6.61
CA THR A 117 -1.27 34.66 -5.57
C THR A 117 0.17 34.39 -5.22
N GLY A 118 0.72 33.25 -5.62
CA GLY A 118 2.07 32.82 -5.25
C GLY A 118 2.23 32.48 -3.76
N THR A 119 1.14 32.21 -3.04
CA THR A 119 1.11 31.95 -1.60
C THR A 119 0.71 30.50 -1.30
N ARG A 120 0.82 30.12 -0.02
CA ARG A 120 0.36 28.79 0.43
C ARG A 120 -1.16 28.71 0.35
N GLY A 121 -1.68 27.71 -0.41
CA GLY A 121 -3.06 27.34 -0.50
C GLY A 121 -3.43 26.17 0.42
N GLN A 122 -4.67 25.73 0.37
CA GLN A 122 -5.19 24.61 1.14
C GLN A 122 -5.59 23.44 0.24
N ARG A 123 -5.28 22.21 0.66
CA ARG A 123 -5.65 20.99 -0.08
C ARG A 123 -7.13 20.87 -0.36
N GLN A 124 -7.95 21.36 0.58
CA GLN A 124 -9.40 21.26 0.48
C GLN A 124 -9.99 22.11 -0.65
N ASP A 125 -9.28 23.18 -1.06
CA ASP A 125 -9.73 24.07 -2.13
C ASP A 125 -9.92 23.32 -3.47
N HIS A 126 -9.10 22.27 -3.70
CA HIS A 126 -9.20 21.46 -4.91
C HIS A 126 -10.47 20.61 -5.00
N VAL A 127 -11.12 20.30 -3.88
CA VAL A 127 -12.26 19.38 -3.84
C VAL A 127 -13.54 20.01 -3.25
N ASN A 128 -13.43 21.06 -2.46
CA ASN A 128 -14.56 21.67 -1.75
C ASN A 128 -15.70 22.06 -2.72
N GLY A 129 -15.42 22.82 -3.75
CA GLY A 129 -16.44 23.24 -4.72
C GLY A 129 -17.12 22.08 -5.44
N LEU A 130 -16.35 21.04 -5.81
CA LEU A 130 -16.88 19.84 -6.46
C LEU A 130 -17.78 19.03 -5.53
N LEU A 131 -17.34 18.80 -4.30
CA LEU A 131 -18.12 18.06 -3.30
C LEU A 131 -19.37 18.81 -2.89
N SER A 132 -19.27 20.13 -2.69
CA SER A 132 -20.43 20.98 -2.39
C SER A 132 -21.48 20.94 -3.51
N ALA A 133 -21.04 20.99 -4.77
CA ALA A 133 -21.94 20.88 -5.91
C ALA A 133 -22.64 19.51 -6.01
N LEU A 134 -21.94 18.42 -5.64
CA LEU A 134 -22.51 17.08 -5.68
C LEU A 134 -23.44 16.77 -4.52
N THR A 135 -23.21 17.36 -3.35
CA THR A 135 -23.94 17.04 -2.10
C THR A 135 -24.98 18.10 -1.71
N GLY A 136 -24.89 19.31 -2.25
CA GLY A 136 -25.65 20.46 -1.82
C GLY A 136 -25.19 21.07 -0.49
N ALA A 137 -24.05 20.60 0.07
CA ALA A 137 -23.49 21.13 1.31
C ALA A 137 -22.86 22.51 1.08
N GLN A 138 -22.91 23.38 2.10
CA GLN A 138 -22.29 24.72 2.05
C GLN A 138 -20.76 24.64 1.99
N SER A 139 -20.16 23.64 2.64
CA SER A 139 -18.73 23.35 2.63
C SER A 139 -18.49 21.87 2.76
N SER A 140 -17.30 21.43 2.37
CA SER A 140 -16.91 20.04 2.40
C SER A 140 -15.41 19.87 2.59
N MET A 141 -15.00 18.73 3.10
CA MET A 141 -13.60 18.34 3.17
C MET A 141 -13.42 16.86 2.88
N ALA A 142 -12.28 16.51 2.37
CA ALA A 142 -11.89 15.12 2.17
C ALA A 142 -10.92 14.66 3.26
N VAL A 143 -11.16 13.46 3.78
CA VAL A 143 -10.29 12.78 4.75
C VAL A 143 -9.92 11.42 4.22
N ASN A 144 -8.96 10.72 4.85
CA ASN A 144 -8.39 9.46 4.37
C ASN A 144 -9.41 8.34 4.10
N ASN A 145 -10.45 8.27 4.95
CA ASN A 145 -11.44 7.20 4.89
C ASN A 145 -12.69 7.57 5.71
N ASN A 146 -13.72 6.75 5.59
CA ASN A 146 -14.97 6.95 6.33
C ASN A 146 -14.77 6.93 7.86
N ALA A 147 -13.91 6.09 8.41
CA ALA A 147 -13.65 6.06 9.84
C ALA A 147 -13.11 7.41 10.36
N ALA A 148 -12.20 8.02 9.61
CA ALA A 148 -11.70 9.35 9.93
C ALA A 148 -12.77 10.43 9.81
N ALA A 149 -13.68 10.34 8.82
CA ALA A 149 -14.78 11.26 8.67
C ALA A 149 -15.75 11.19 9.87
N VAL A 150 -16.14 9.99 10.29
CA VAL A 150 -17.03 9.79 11.43
C VAL A 150 -16.37 10.26 12.73
N LEU A 151 -15.10 9.90 12.96
CA LEU A 151 -14.35 10.34 14.14
C LEU A 151 -14.26 11.87 14.21
N LEU A 152 -13.92 12.52 13.09
CA LEU A 152 -13.83 13.97 13.02
C LEU A 152 -15.16 14.64 13.32
N ALA A 153 -16.24 14.18 12.67
CA ALA A 153 -17.57 14.75 12.88
C ALA A 153 -18.04 14.62 14.35
N LEU A 154 -17.80 13.45 14.96
CA LEU A 154 -18.14 13.21 16.35
C LEU A 154 -17.29 14.05 17.32
N ASN A 155 -16.00 14.17 17.07
CA ASN A 155 -15.12 14.98 17.91
C ASN A 155 -15.51 16.47 17.84
N GLU A 156 -15.69 17.04 16.64
CA GLU A 156 -16.02 18.45 16.47
C GLU A 156 -17.40 18.85 17.02
N LEU A 157 -18.39 17.96 16.87
CA LEU A 157 -19.79 18.30 17.20
C LEU A 157 -20.22 17.74 18.56
N GLY A 158 -19.60 16.66 19.02
CA GLY A 158 -20.08 15.84 20.14
C GLY A 158 -19.11 15.65 21.29
N GLU A 159 -17.88 16.21 21.24
CA GLU A 159 -16.93 16.08 22.35
C GLU A 159 -17.56 16.51 23.69
N GLY A 160 -17.51 15.64 24.70
CA GLY A 160 -18.10 15.85 26.02
C GLY A 160 -19.62 15.80 26.05
N LYS A 161 -20.31 15.44 24.96
CA LYS A 161 -21.76 15.34 24.87
C LYS A 161 -22.22 13.90 24.62
N GLU A 162 -23.47 13.62 24.91
CA GLU A 162 -24.12 12.33 24.62
C GLU A 162 -24.36 12.15 23.12
N VAL A 163 -24.09 10.94 22.59
CA VAL A 163 -24.36 10.56 21.22
C VAL A 163 -25.38 9.43 21.17
N ILE A 164 -26.51 9.69 20.53
CA ILE A 164 -27.59 8.72 20.37
C ILE A 164 -27.35 7.93 19.07
N VAL A 165 -27.20 6.61 19.20
CA VAL A 165 -27.03 5.69 18.08
C VAL A 165 -27.98 4.52 18.20
N SER A 166 -28.73 4.23 17.15
CA SER A 166 -29.59 3.05 17.16
C SER A 166 -28.76 1.77 17.22
N ARG A 167 -29.28 0.75 17.90
CA ARG A 167 -28.61 -0.53 18.06
C ARG A 167 -28.30 -1.19 16.70
N GLY A 168 -29.19 -1.06 15.72
CA GLY A 168 -29.00 -1.58 14.37
C GLY A 168 -27.97 -0.82 13.53
N GLN A 169 -27.52 0.35 13.97
CA GLN A 169 -26.49 1.16 13.31
C GLN A 169 -25.09 0.98 13.95
N GLN A 170 -24.98 0.19 15.00
CA GLN A 170 -23.69 -0.15 15.62
C GLN A 170 -22.96 -1.20 14.80
N VAL A 171 -22.56 -0.81 13.59
CA VAL A 171 -21.91 -1.72 12.64
C VAL A 171 -20.46 -2.02 13.02
N GLU A 172 -20.02 -3.23 12.67
CA GLU A 172 -18.63 -3.64 12.68
C GLU A 172 -18.19 -3.93 11.24
N ILE A 173 -17.17 -3.22 10.76
CA ILE A 173 -16.68 -3.35 9.39
C ILE A 173 -15.22 -3.82 9.42
N GLY A 174 -14.93 -4.91 8.69
CA GLY A 174 -13.57 -5.42 8.53
C GLY A 174 -12.94 -5.96 9.83
N GLY A 175 -13.75 -6.36 10.81
CA GLY A 175 -13.30 -7.01 12.05
C GLY A 175 -12.63 -6.11 13.10
N SER A 176 -12.49 -4.80 12.83
CA SER A 176 -11.84 -3.88 13.79
C SER A 176 -12.47 -2.50 13.90
N PHE A 177 -13.24 -2.08 12.91
CA PHE A 177 -13.94 -0.80 12.96
C PHE A 177 -15.33 -0.98 13.56
N ARG A 178 -15.51 -0.53 14.82
CA ARG A 178 -16.78 -0.58 15.55
C ARG A 178 -17.23 0.81 15.89
N ILE A 179 -18.49 1.15 15.58
CA ILE A 179 -19.06 2.47 15.86
C ILE A 179 -18.95 2.85 17.37
N PRO A 180 -19.25 1.95 18.35
CA PRO A 180 -19.08 2.30 19.75
C PRO A 180 -17.63 2.67 20.13
N ASP A 181 -16.64 2.00 19.55
CA ASP A 181 -15.24 2.31 19.80
C ASP A 181 -14.84 3.68 19.22
N VAL A 182 -15.40 4.04 18.06
CA VAL A 182 -15.17 5.35 17.44
C VAL A 182 -15.81 6.45 18.29
N ILE A 183 -17.04 6.27 18.75
CA ILE A 183 -17.73 7.21 19.65
C ILE A 183 -16.87 7.43 20.91
N LYS A 184 -16.45 6.35 21.58
CA LYS A 184 -15.60 6.45 22.77
C LYS A 184 -14.29 7.20 22.50
N LYS A 185 -13.66 6.98 21.33
CA LYS A 185 -12.41 7.65 20.94
C LYS A 185 -12.60 9.11 20.54
N SER A 186 -13.78 9.51 20.13
CA SER A 186 -14.08 10.91 19.76
C SER A 186 -14.25 11.83 20.98
N GLY A 187 -14.22 11.31 22.20
CA GLY A 187 -14.50 12.10 23.39
C GLY A 187 -15.98 12.30 23.69
N CYS A 188 -16.86 11.62 22.95
CA CYS A 188 -18.30 11.61 23.21
C CYS A 188 -18.67 10.63 24.35
N ILE A 189 -19.85 10.82 24.93
CA ILE A 189 -20.46 9.99 25.96
C ILE A 189 -21.53 9.10 25.34
#